data_9f44ae955b447d13b27779174b98e267
#
_entry.id   9f44ae955b447d13b27779174b98e267
#
_cell.length_a   1.000
_cell.length_b   1.000
_cell.length_c   1.000
_cell.angle_alpha   90.00
_cell.angle_beta   90.00
_cell.angle_gamma   90.00
#
_symmetry.space_group_name_H-M   'P 1'
#
loop_
_entity.id
_entity.type
_entity.pdbx_description
1 polymer ?
#
loop_
_entity_poly.entity_id
_entity_poly.type
_entity_poly.pdbx_seq_one_letter_code
_entity_poly.pdbx_strand_id
1 'polypeptide(L)'
;MSKKQIPFKFYKTGVSHEDNQRDRTLGNLIKANGHKDRHITMIKMDVEGAERKGLDVWLSEGALDNVQQLAIEYHLTDSEWFYSSPGVYLATRFLNVSPFAGLNQQREFLLTVQKLNQHQFRTISWEANSCFQNMYRKPGSKPFFLLAEIVWVRIPNHYNVSEHCGY
;
A
#
# COMPACT_ATOMS: atom_id res chain seq x y z
N MET A 1 -13.81 18.58 -30.74
CA MET A 1 -13.25 17.33 -30.19
C MET A 1 -14.14 16.85 -29.07
N SER A 2 -14.91 15.78 -29.24
CA SER A 2 -15.72 15.21 -28.16
C SER A 2 -14.78 14.61 -27.11
N LYS A 3 -14.88 15.06 -25.87
CA LYS A 3 -14.20 14.43 -24.74
C LYS A 3 -14.70 12.98 -24.65
N LYS A 4 -13.90 12.01 -25.05
CA LYS A 4 -14.18 10.60 -24.80
C LYS A 4 -14.26 10.43 -23.29
N GLN A 5 -15.45 10.21 -22.78
CA GLN A 5 -15.67 9.91 -21.38
C GLN A 5 -15.10 8.50 -21.14
N ILE A 6 -14.07 8.40 -20.32
CA ILE A 6 -13.51 7.08 -19.95
C ILE A 6 -14.57 6.41 -19.09
N PRO A 7 -15.12 5.27 -19.51
CA PRO A 7 -16.11 4.57 -18.69
C PRO A 7 -15.43 4.01 -17.44
N PHE A 8 -15.87 4.44 -16.28
CA PHE A 8 -15.47 3.84 -14.99
C PHE A 8 -16.69 3.27 -14.27
N LYS A 9 -16.45 2.24 -13.46
CA LYS A 9 -17.45 1.69 -12.57
C LYS A 9 -17.06 2.00 -11.14
N PHE A 10 -18.01 2.50 -10.37
CA PHE A 10 -17.85 2.70 -8.94
C PHE A 10 -18.54 1.56 -8.18
N TYR A 11 -17.82 1.01 -7.19
CA TYR A 11 -18.34 -0.03 -6.30
C TYR A 11 -18.24 0.49 -4.86
N LYS A 12 -19.35 0.49 -4.14
CA LYS A 12 -19.39 0.85 -2.72
C LYS A 12 -18.94 -0.35 -1.88
N THR A 13 -17.67 -0.73 -2.01
CA THR A 13 -17.07 -1.89 -1.33
C THR A 13 -15.65 -1.53 -0.96
N GLY A 14 -15.27 -1.77 0.30
CA GLY A 14 -13.89 -1.62 0.76
C GLY A 14 -13.04 -2.82 0.36
N VAL A 15 -11.73 -2.62 0.38
CA VAL A 15 -10.72 -3.68 0.19
C VAL A 15 -10.15 -4.04 1.56
N SER A 16 -10.10 -5.34 1.88
CA SER A 16 -9.59 -5.82 3.16
C SER A 16 -8.81 -7.13 3.01
N HIS A 17 -8.28 -7.63 4.12
CA HIS A 17 -7.66 -8.95 4.19
C HIS A 17 -8.67 -10.09 4.31
N GLU A 18 -9.94 -9.78 4.56
CA GLU A 18 -11.02 -10.75 4.68
C GLU A 18 -12.33 -10.20 4.11
N ASP A 19 -13.22 -11.10 3.72
CA ASP A 19 -14.57 -10.75 3.28
C ASP A 19 -15.48 -10.52 4.49
N ASN A 20 -16.24 -9.44 4.47
CA ASN A 20 -17.27 -9.14 5.45
C ASN A 20 -18.48 -8.45 4.78
N GLN A 21 -19.36 -7.82 5.55
CA GLN A 21 -20.55 -7.16 4.99
C GLN A 21 -20.23 -5.96 4.08
N ARG A 22 -19.09 -5.27 4.31
CA ARG A 22 -18.71 -4.03 3.61
C ARG A 22 -17.52 -4.22 2.70
N ASP A 23 -16.62 -5.13 3.05
CA ASP A 23 -15.30 -5.25 2.44
C ASP A 23 -15.13 -6.63 1.81
N ARG A 24 -14.23 -6.71 0.84
CA ARG A 24 -13.84 -7.93 0.13
C ARG A 24 -12.33 -8.03 0.06
N THR A 25 -11.82 -9.26 -0.03
CA THR A 25 -10.42 -9.44 -0.41
C THR A 25 -10.20 -8.95 -1.84
N LEU A 26 -8.99 -8.53 -2.14
CA LEU A 26 -8.62 -8.10 -3.49
C LEU A 26 -8.89 -9.21 -4.53
N GLY A 27 -8.57 -10.46 -4.18
CA GLY A 27 -8.82 -11.61 -5.05
C GLY A 27 -10.30 -11.77 -5.39
N ASN A 28 -11.19 -11.61 -4.42
CA ASN A 28 -12.63 -11.68 -4.65
C ASN A 28 -13.16 -10.49 -5.45
N LEU A 29 -12.61 -9.29 -5.29
CA LEU A 29 -12.95 -8.14 -6.13
C LEU A 29 -12.52 -8.34 -7.58
N ILE A 30 -11.30 -8.82 -7.81
CA ILE A 30 -10.78 -9.15 -9.14
C ILE A 30 -11.66 -10.19 -9.83
N LYS A 31 -12.03 -11.26 -9.10
CA LYS A 31 -12.91 -12.32 -9.60
C LYS A 31 -14.31 -11.80 -9.91
N ALA A 32 -14.92 -11.06 -8.99
CA ALA A 32 -16.29 -10.52 -9.16
C ALA A 32 -16.40 -9.57 -10.35
N ASN A 33 -15.30 -8.90 -10.71
CA ASN A 33 -15.24 -8.02 -11.87
C ASN A 33 -14.82 -8.71 -13.17
N GLY A 34 -14.67 -10.05 -13.17
CA GLY A 34 -14.30 -10.83 -14.36
C GLY A 34 -12.84 -10.61 -14.81
N HIS A 35 -11.96 -10.25 -13.88
CA HIS A 35 -10.55 -9.96 -14.18
C HIS A 35 -9.59 -11.05 -13.70
N LYS A 36 -10.09 -12.17 -13.14
CA LYS A 36 -9.24 -13.22 -12.56
C LYS A 36 -8.13 -13.71 -13.48
N ASP A 37 -8.46 -13.93 -14.76
CA ASP A 37 -7.53 -14.48 -15.74
C ASP A 37 -7.03 -13.40 -16.72
N ARG A 38 -7.17 -12.13 -16.35
CA ARG A 38 -6.76 -10.99 -17.19
C ARG A 38 -5.48 -10.38 -16.64
N HIS A 39 -4.64 -9.94 -17.58
CA HIS A 39 -3.52 -9.08 -17.22
C HIS A 39 -4.04 -7.75 -16.66
N ILE A 40 -3.55 -7.38 -15.50
CA ILE A 40 -3.85 -6.10 -14.83
C ILE A 40 -2.57 -5.26 -14.87
N THR A 41 -2.61 -4.20 -15.65
CA THR A 41 -1.43 -3.33 -15.82
C THR A 41 -1.02 -2.65 -14.53
N MET A 42 -1.99 -2.13 -13.77
CA MET A 42 -1.70 -1.44 -12.52
C MET A 42 -2.88 -1.51 -11.55
N ILE A 43 -2.56 -1.67 -10.28
CA ILE A 43 -3.47 -1.42 -9.17
C ILE A 43 -2.94 -0.23 -8.37
N LYS A 44 -3.73 0.84 -8.23
CA LYS A 44 -3.49 1.91 -7.26
C LYS A 44 -4.35 1.63 -6.04
N MET A 45 -3.74 1.73 -4.87
CA MET A 45 -4.42 1.56 -3.59
C MET A 45 -4.05 2.67 -2.62
N ASP A 46 -5.07 3.11 -1.90
CA ASP A 46 -4.99 3.96 -0.73
C ASP A 46 -6.17 3.50 0.14
N VAL A 47 -5.88 2.61 1.09
CA VAL A 47 -6.91 1.86 1.85
C VAL A 47 -6.70 1.97 3.36
N GLU A 48 -6.04 3.06 3.76
CA GLU A 48 -6.00 3.54 5.14
C GLU A 48 -5.52 2.48 6.16
N GLY A 49 -4.51 1.68 5.79
CA GLY A 49 -3.89 0.67 6.65
C GLY A 49 -4.35 -0.76 6.40
N ALA A 50 -5.41 -0.99 5.58
CA ALA A 50 -5.85 -2.34 5.23
C ALA A 50 -4.81 -3.08 4.37
N GLU A 51 -3.90 -2.37 3.67
CA GLU A 51 -2.81 -2.93 2.87
C GLU A 51 -1.81 -3.75 3.72
N ARG A 52 -1.63 -3.41 4.99
CA ARG A 52 -0.66 -4.11 5.87
C ARG A 52 -0.96 -5.59 6.00
N LYS A 53 -2.19 -5.94 6.36
CA LYS A 53 -2.65 -7.33 6.44
C LYS A 53 -3.07 -7.86 5.07
N GLY A 54 -3.62 -6.98 4.24
CA GLY A 54 -4.14 -7.33 2.93
C GLY A 54 -3.06 -7.89 2.00
N LEU A 55 -1.90 -7.26 1.90
CA LEU A 55 -0.84 -7.70 1.00
C LEU A 55 -0.40 -9.15 1.26
N ASP A 56 -0.33 -9.56 2.52
CA ASP A 56 0.00 -10.95 2.86
C ASP A 56 -1.02 -11.94 2.33
N VAL A 57 -2.31 -11.64 2.53
CA VAL A 57 -3.41 -12.47 2.04
C VAL A 57 -3.46 -12.46 0.52
N TRP A 58 -3.41 -11.27 -0.10
CA TRP A 58 -3.50 -11.11 -1.56
C TRP A 58 -2.36 -11.81 -2.32
N LEU A 59 -1.14 -11.82 -1.74
CA LEU A 59 -0.01 -12.58 -2.27
C LEU A 59 -0.24 -14.08 -2.12
N SER A 60 -0.67 -14.54 -0.94
CA SER A 60 -0.88 -15.97 -0.67
C SER A 60 -2.03 -16.58 -1.47
N GLU A 61 -3.06 -15.79 -1.78
CA GLU A 61 -4.21 -16.19 -2.61
C GLU A 61 -3.92 -16.12 -4.12
N GLY A 62 -2.75 -15.64 -4.53
CA GLY A 62 -2.41 -15.42 -5.94
C GLY A 62 -3.19 -14.25 -6.59
N ALA A 63 -3.81 -13.39 -5.78
CA ALA A 63 -4.59 -12.26 -6.30
C ALA A 63 -3.74 -11.28 -7.12
N LEU A 64 -2.45 -11.24 -6.85
CA LEU A 64 -1.50 -10.36 -7.53
C LEU A 64 -0.76 -11.03 -8.69
N ASP A 65 -0.99 -12.31 -9.01
CA ASP A 65 -0.18 -13.05 -9.99
C ASP A 65 -0.21 -12.44 -11.39
N ASN A 66 -1.34 -11.91 -11.80
CA ASN A 66 -1.53 -11.26 -13.11
C ASN A 66 -1.36 -9.73 -13.06
N VAL A 67 -0.89 -9.18 -11.94
CA VAL A 67 -0.69 -7.74 -11.75
C VAL A 67 0.75 -7.36 -12.09
N GLN A 68 0.92 -6.36 -12.96
CA GLN A 68 2.24 -5.87 -13.36
C GLN A 68 2.77 -4.79 -12.43
N GLN A 69 1.92 -3.88 -11.98
CA GLN A 69 2.34 -2.75 -11.15
C GLN A 69 1.43 -2.57 -9.93
N LEU A 70 2.04 -2.20 -8.82
CA LEU A 70 1.34 -1.80 -7.60
C LEU A 70 1.78 -0.39 -7.23
N ALA A 71 0.84 0.52 -7.09
CA ALA A 71 1.06 1.86 -6.55
C ALA A 71 0.25 1.98 -5.26
N ILE A 72 0.90 1.97 -4.12
CA ILE A 72 0.24 1.88 -2.81
C ILE A 72 0.69 3.03 -1.93
N GLU A 73 -0.27 3.75 -1.34
CA GLU A 73 0.01 4.53 -0.15
C GLU A 73 0.07 3.58 1.04
N TYR A 74 1.29 3.36 1.55
CA TYR A 74 1.52 2.42 2.64
C TYR A 74 1.48 3.13 3.98
N HIS A 75 0.55 2.68 4.84
CA HIS A 75 0.33 3.25 6.17
C HIS A 75 1.14 2.47 7.22
N LEU A 76 2.13 3.11 7.81
CA LEU A 76 2.94 2.52 8.88
C LEU A 76 2.31 2.68 10.27
N THR A 77 1.19 3.41 10.36
CA THR A 77 0.42 3.59 11.59
C THR A 77 -0.87 2.79 11.56
N ASP A 78 -1.40 2.45 12.72
CA ASP A 78 -2.74 1.90 12.81
C ASP A 78 -3.76 3.02 12.56
N SER A 79 -4.52 2.90 11.47
CA SER A 79 -5.54 3.87 11.06
C SER A 79 -6.64 4.06 12.11
N GLU A 80 -6.94 3.03 12.90
CA GLU A 80 -7.87 3.13 14.03
C GLU A 80 -7.48 4.25 14.99
N TRP A 81 -6.20 4.57 15.06
CA TRP A 81 -5.67 5.63 15.91
C TRP A 81 -5.99 7.04 15.39
N PHE A 82 -6.03 7.24 14.06
CA PHE A 82 -6.34 8.54 13.44
C PHE A 82 -7.83 8.86 13.43
N TYR A 83 -8.68 7.85 13.27
CA TYR A 83 -10.12 8.05 13.05
C TYR A 83 -10.96 7.89 14.30
N SER A 84 -10.46 7.22 15.35
CA SER A 84 -11.24 6.93 16.54
C SER A 84 -11.51 8.13 17.44
N SER A 85 -10.78 9.25 17.30
CA SER A 85 -11.01 10.45 18.10
C SER A 85 -10.38 11.70 17.50
N PRO A 86 -11.16 12.70 17.10
CA PRO A 86 -10.66 14.05 16.78
C PRO A 86 -9.85 14.66 17.94
N GLY A 87 -10.12 14.22 19.19
CA GLY A 87 -9.38 14.64 20.38
C GLY A 87 -8.00 13.97 20.54
N VAL A 88 -7.76 12.80 19.94
CA VAL A 88 -6.46 12.10 20.01
C VAL A 88 -5.38 12.88 19.27
N TYR A 89 -5.73 13.52 18.16
CA TYR A 89 -4.82 14.42 17.45
C TYR A 89 -4.27 15.54 18.36
N LEU A 90 -5.09 16.09 19.22
CA LEU A 90 -4.68 17.08 20.23
C LEU A 90 -3.93 16.41 21.38
N ALA A 91 -4.39 15.26 21.85
CA ALA A 91 -3.78 14.55 22.97
C ALA A 91 -2.34 14.07 22.68
N THR A 92 -2.05 13.60 21.47
CA THR A 92 -0.68 13.22 21.08
C THR A 92 0.28 14.38 21.10
N ARG A 93 -0.20 15.57 20.76
CA ARG A 93 0.59 16.81 20.83
C ARG A 93 0.91 17.23 22.25
N PHE A 94 0.01 16.96 23.20
CA PHE A 94 0.16 17.36 24.61
C PHE A 94 0.73 16.26 25.52
N LEU A 95 0.51 14.98 25.21
CA LEU A 95 0.89 13.87 26.09
C LEU A 95 2.23 13.23 25.73
N ASN A 96 2.94 13.76 24.72
CA ASN A 96 4.22 13.19 24.28
C ASN A 96 4.15 11.68 23.91
N VAL A 97 2.94 11.18 23.61
CA VAL A 97 2.72 9.81 23.14
C VAL A 97 3.16 9.77 21.70
N SER A 98 4.19 9.01 21.41
CA SER A 98 4.74 8.88 20.06
C SER A 98 3.73 8.14 19.16
N PRO A 99 3.18 8.77 18.13
CA PRO A 99 2.39 8.07 17.12
C PRO A 99 3.30 7.33 16.14
N PHE A 100 4.58 7.15 16.48
CA PHE A 100 5.53 6.47 15.62
C PHE A 100 5.12 5.01 15.44
N ALA A 101 5.15 4.56 14.21
CA ALA A 101 5.18 3.15 13.93
C ALA A 101 6.25 2.52 14.82
N GLY A 102 5.83 1.68 15.74
CA GLY A 102 6.75 0.97 16.61
C GLY A 102 7.70 0.12 15.78
N LEU A 103 8.75 -0.41 16.40
CA LEU A 103 9.68 -1.33 15.73
C LEU A 103 8.96 -2.50 15.05
N ASN A 104 7.83 -2.92 15.59
CA ASN A 104 7.02 -3.99 15.02
C ASN A 104 6.44 -3.63 13.66
N GLN A 105 5.86 -2.45 13.48
CA GLN A 105 5.31 -2.02 12.20
C GLN A 105 6.41 -1.83 11.14
N GLN A 106 7.56 -1.33 11.53
CA GLN A 106 8.72 -1.24 10.64
C GLN A 106 9.19 -2.63 10.19
N ARG A 107 9.23 -3.59 11.12
CA ARG A 107 9.58 -4.98 10.82
C ARG A 107 8.55 -5.61 9.89
N GLU A 108 7.26 -5.42 10.14
CA GLU A 108 6.18 -5.88 9.27
C GLU A 108 6.34 -5.32 7.86
N PHE A 109 6.61 -4.03 7.71
CA PHE A 109 6.87 -3.41 6.40
C PHE A 109 8.05 -4.08 5.67
N LEU A 110 9.17 -4.27 6.35
CA LEU A 110 10.33 -4.94 5.74
C LEU A 110 10.01 -6.38 5.31
N LEU A 111 9.23 -7.11 6.10
CA LEU A 111 8.76 -8.45 5.74
C LEU A 111 7.83 -8.42 4.52
N THR A 112 6.95 -7.42 4.44
CA THR A 112 6.08 -7.21 3.27
C THR A 112 6.90 -6.95 2.01
N VAL A 113 7.91 -6.07 2.08
CA VAL A 113 8.82 -5.80 0.95
C VAL A 113 9.56 -7.08 0.54
N GLN A 114 10.03 -7.87 1.52
CA GLN A 114 10.69 -9.14 1.24
C GLN A 114 9.76 -10.13 0.52
N LYS A 115 8.51 -10.27 0.96
CA LYS A 115 7.49 -11.09 0.30
C LYS A 115 7.20 -10.62 -1.12
N LEU A 116 7.00 -9.32 -1.32
CA LEU A 116 6.82 -8.74 -2.65
C LEU A 116 8.00 -9.07 -3.57
N ASN A 117 9.23 -8.98 -3.06
CA ASN A 117 10.43 -9.37 -3.81
C ASN A 117 10.43 -10.86 -4.19
N GLN A 118 9.96 -11.75 -3.31
CA GLN A 118 9.82 -13.19 -3.62
C GLN A 118 8.80 -13.43 -4.73
N HIS A 119 7.76 -12.60 -4.81
CA HIS A 119 6.76 -12.57 -5.89
C HIS A 119 7.17 -11.72 -7.10
N GLN A 120 8.47 -11.44 -7.24
CA GLN A 120 9.07 -10.74 -8.38
C GLN A 120 8.74 -9.24 -8.47
N PHE A 121 8.11 -8.66 -7.49
CA PHE A 121 7.92 -7.21 -7.43
C PHE A 121 9.20 -6.51 -6.97
N ARG A 122 9.56 -5.43 -7.65
CA ARG A 122 10.71 -4.58 -7.28
C ARG A 122 10.24 -3.16 -7.07
N THR A 123 10.70 -2.55 -6.00
CA THR A 123 10.43 -1.14 -5.73
C THR A 123 11.16 -0.29 -6.76
N ILE A 124 10.43 0.54 -7.48
CA ILE A 124 10.99 1.46 -8.49
C ILE A 124 10.85 2.92 -8.09
N SER A 125 9.92 3.23 -7.23
CA SER A 125 9.73 4.56 -6.68
C SER A 125 9.25 4.48 -5.25
N TRP A 126 9.69 5.44 -4.46
CA TRP A 126 9.25 5.62 -3.09
C TRP A 126 9.30 7.10 -2.74
N GLU A 127 8.22 7.63 -2.25
CA GLU A 127 8.12 9.01 -1.78
C GLU A 127 7.38 9.04 -0.43
N ALA A 128 8.01 9.68 0.55
CA ALA A 128 7.37 9.91 1.83
C ALA A 128 6.30 10.99 1.70
N ASN A 129 5.12 10.76 2.25
CA ASN A 129 4.08 11.77 2.27
C ASN A 129 4.52 12.96 3.15
N SER A 130 4.82 14.09 2.49
CA SER A 130 5.38 15.28 3.12
C SER A 130 4.39 16.01 4.04
N CYS A 131 3.09 15.80 3.87
CA CYS A 131 2.07 16.45 4.68
C CYS A 131 2.19 16.10 6.17
N PHE A 132 2.74 14.94 6.49
CA PHE A 132 2.90 14.47 7.87
C PHE A 132 4.34 14.56 8.42
N GLN A 133 5.34 14.88 7.59
CA GLN A 133 6.75 14.95 8.01
C GLN A 133 7.00 15.99 9.11
N ASN A 134 6.30 17.10 9.06
CA ASN A 134 6.51 18.22 10.00
C ASN A 134 5.73 18.08 11.30
N MET A 135 4.73 17.20 11.37
CA MET A 135 3.88 17.07 12.54
C MET A 135 4.51 16.25 13.67
N TYR A 136 5.51 15.41 13.34
CA TYR A 136 6.04 14.39 14.28
C TYR A 136 7.56 14.41 14.42
N ARG A 137 8.19 15.56 14.18
CA ARG A 137 9.63 15.71 14.38
C ARG A 137 9.95 15.90 15.86
N LYS A 138 10.51 14.89 16.49
CA LYS A 138 11.22 15.09 17.77
C LYS A 138 12.52 15.84 17.43
N PRO A 139 12.84 16.97 18.09
CA PRO A 139 14.09 17.69 17.87
C PRO A 139 15.28 16.72 17.98
N GLY A 140 16.14 16.72 16.95
CA GLY A 140 17.35 15.86 16.94
C GLY A 140 17.15 14.42 16.42
N SER A 141 15.91 13.98 16.09
CA SER A 141 15.68 12.68 15.50
C SER A 141 15.71 12.73 13.95
N LYS A 142 16.11 11.61 13.31
CA LYS A 142 15.94 11.45 11.88
C LYS A 142 14.45 11.45 11.55
N PRO A 143 14.01 12.06 10.42
CA PRO A 143 12.63 12.02 10.02
C PRO A 143 12.20 10.57 9.83
N PHE A 144 11.06 10.21 10.41
CA PHE A 144 10.43 8.92 10.23
C PHE A 144 9.12 9.11 9.47
N PHE A 145 8.86 8.25 8.50
CA PHE A 145 7.70 8.36 7.64
C PHE A 145 6.56 7.52 8.21
N LEU A 146 5.37 8.12 8.33
CA LEU A 146 4.15 7.42 8.72
C LEU A 146 3.40 6.86 7.52
N LEU A 147 3.55 7.55 6.38
CA LEU A 147 2.91 7.23 5.11
C LEU A 147 3.96 7.31 4.01
N ALA A 148 3.92 6.38 3.10
CA ALA A 148 4.77 6.39 1.93
C ALA A 148 3.99 5.98 0.67
N GLU A 149 4.10 6.78 -0.39
CA GLU A 149 3.69 6.38 -1.74
C GLU A 149 4.78 5.48 -2.31
N ILE A 150 4.45 4.23 -2.59
CA ILE A 150 5.42 3.24 -3.08
C ILE A 150 4.91 2.62 -4.36
N VAL A 151 5.79 2.53 -5.36
CA VAL A 151 5.50 1.86 -6.61
C VAL A 151 6.40 0.63 -6.76
N TRP A 152 5.76 -0.51 -6.94
CA TRP A 152 6.40 -1.77 -7.29
C TRP A 152 6.05 -2.18 -8.70
N VAL A 153 7.02 -2.75 -9.40
CA VAL A 153 6.82 -3.35 -10.73
C VAL A 153 7.27 -4.80 -10.68
N ARG A 154 6.47 -5.67 -11.29
CA ARG A 154 6.84 -7.08 -11.47
C ARG A 154 7.91 -7.19 -12.54
N ILE A 155 9.07 -7.68 -12.14
CA ILE A 155 10.21 -7.95 -13.02
C ILE A 155 10.50 -9.46 -12.95
N PRO A 156 10.31 -10.20 -14.04
CA PRO A 156 10.62 -11.62 -14.07
C PRO A 156 12.09 -11.89 -13.70
N ASN A 157 12.36 -12.99 -13.00
CA ASN A 157 13.72 -13.32 -12.52
C ASN A 157 14.76 -13.50 -13.63
N HIS A 158 14.31 -13.79 -14.87
CA HIS A 158 15.21 -13.92 -16.02
C HIS A 158 15.53 -12.57 -16.69
N TYR A 159 14.95 -11.47 -16.21
CA TYR A 159 15.22 -10.14 -16.75
C TYR A 159 16.55 -9.62 -16.19
N ASN A 160 17.57 -9.61 -17.05
CA ASN A 160 18.88 -9.06 -16.69
C ASN A 160 18.89 -7.55 -16.96
N VAL A 161 18.80 -6.76 -15.89
CA VAL A 161 18.77 -5.29 -15.99
C VAL A 161 20.05 -4.75 -16.65
N SER A 162 21.21 -5.41 -16.45
CA SER A 162 22.48 -4.97 -17.03
C SER A 162 22.54 -5.11 -18.56
N GLU A 163 21.74 -5.96 -19.17
CA GLU A 163 21.70 -6.14 -20.61
C GLU A 163 20.83 -5.09 -21.32
N HIS A 164 19.95 -4.41 -20.58
CA HIS A 164 18.96 -3.51 -21.15
C HIS A 164 19.17 -2.04 -20.75
N CYS A 165 19.88 -1.78 -19.67
CA CYS A 165 20.29 -0.45 -19.26
C CYS A 165 21.78 -0.33 -19.55
N GLY A 166 22.17 0.13 -20.74
CA GLY A 166 23.57 0.30 -21.12
C GLY A 166 24.31 1.23 -20.15
N TYR A 167 24.93 0.66 -19.14
CA TYR A 167 25.91 1.27 -18.26
C TYR A 167 27.30 0.73 -18.66
#